data_7ae64bb9e846b2cef4df47adedc801d5
#
_entry.id   7ae64bb9e846b2cef4df47adedc801d5
#
_cell.length_a   1.000
_cell.length_b   1.000
_cell.length_c   1.000
_cell.angle_alpha   90.00
_cell.angle_beta   90.00
_cell.angle_gamma   90.00
#
_symmetry.space_group_name_H-M   'P 1'
#
loop_
_entity.id
_entity.type
_entity.pdbx_description
1 polymer ?
#
loop_
_entity_poly.entity_id
_entity_poly.type
_entity_poly.pdbx_seq_one_letter_code
_entity_poly.pdbx_strand_id
1 'polypeptide(L)'
;MKYLNDVNYKDCVGKICKSKLSGDFKILKYNDKTNVEIQFLKTGFGTVARLGNIKNGEVKDPYVPSVFGIGVLGAKYPTRINSVKTKQYGLWVNMLKRCYSDTYKKKHPTYEYCTVSENFKHYEYFHEWCNEQVGFGNEGWHLDKDLLVKGNKVYSES
;
A
#
# COMPACT_ATOMS: atom_id res chain seq x y z
N MET A 1 -10.02 18.79 -16.21
CA MET A 1 -10.59 17.45 -16.45
C MET A 1 -11.95 17.37 -15.73
N LYS A 2 -13.01 17.23 -16.46
CA LYS A 2 -14.36 17.20 -15.87
C LYS A 2 -14.58 15.85 -15.20
N TYR A 3 -15.07 15.86 -13.97
CA TYR A 3 -15.69 14.67 -13.37
C TYR A 3 -16.85 14.25 -14.25
N LEU A 4 -17.08 12.94 -14.38
CA LEU A 4 -18.13 12.35 -15.25
C LEU A 4 -19.56 12.67 -14.75
N ASN A 5 -19.96 13.95 -14.71
CA ASN A 5 -21.24 14.32 -14.11
C ASN A 5 -22.47 14.08 -15.00
N ASP A 6 -22.34 13.95 -16.33
CA ASP A 6 -23.50 13.90 -17.24
C ASP A 6 -23.31 13.00 -18.49
N VAL A 7 -22.63 11.86 -18.37
CA VAL A 7 -22.39 10.98 -19.51
C VAL A 7 -23.26 9.73 -19.41
N ASN A 8 -23.88 9.35 -20.53
CA ASN A 8 -24.45 8.02 -20.70
C ASN A 8 -23.36 6.99 -20.34
N TYR A 9 -23.58 6.24 -19.27
CA TYR A 9 -22.57 5.36 -18.66
C TYR A 9 -22.01 4.30 -19.61
N LYS A 10 -22.75 3.95 -20.67
CA LYS A 10 -22.29 3.03 -21.71
C LYS A 10 -21.19 3.62 -22.58
N ASP A 11 -21.10 4.95 -22.68
CA ASP A 11 -20.11 5.66 -23.48
C ASP A 11 -18.83 6.01 -22.71
N CYS A 12 -18.69 5.54 -21.44
CA CYS A 12 -17.51 5.85 -20.64
C CYS A 12 -16.32 4.91 -20.91
N VAL A 13 -16.53 3.80 -21.61
CA VAL A 13 -15.45 2.85 -21.97
C VAL A 13 -14.39 3.54 -22.81
N GLY A 14 -13.13 3.34 -22.47
CA GLY A 14 -11.98 3.97 -23.11
C GLY A 14 -11.61 5.34 -22.57
N LYS A 15 -12.43 5.94 -21.70
CA LYS A 15 -12.12 7.24 -21.08
C LYS A 15 -11.04 7.10 -20.02
N ILE A 16 -10.19 8.13 -19.94
CA ILE A 16 -9.18 8.29 -18.90
C ILE A 16 -9.76 9.19 -17.82
N CYS A 17 -9.72 8.69 -16.59
CA CYS A 17 -10.19 9.37 -15.39
C CYS A 17 -9.03 9.56 -14.41
N LYS A 18 -9.21 10.44 -13.43
CA LYS A 18 -8.18 10.76 -12.44
C LYS A 18 -8.58 10.24 -11.06
N SER A 19 -7.68 9.49 -10.42
CA SER A 19 -7.79 9.20 -8.99
C SER A 19 -7.19 10.34 -8.17
N LYS A 20 -7.77 10.63 -7.02
CA LYS A 20 -7.25 11.66 -6.09
C LYS A 20 -5.84 11.34 -5.58
N LEU A 21 -5.51 10.06 -5.41
CA LEU A 21 -4.28 9.62 -4.76
C LEU A 21 -3.39 8.70 -5.60
N SER A 22 -3.92 8.14 -6.68
CA SER A 22 -3.25 7.03 -7.38
C SER A 22 -2.96 7.29 -8.85
N GLY A 23 -3.20 8.52 -9.32
CA GLY A 23 -2.94 8.89 -10.71
C GLY A 23 -4.07 8.49 -11.66
N ASP A 24 -3.77 8.45 -12.95
CA ASP A 24 -4.76 8.27 -14.00
C ASP A 24 -5.07 6.79 -14.22
N PHE A 25 -6.33 6.51 -14.56
CA PHE A 25 -6.81 5.18 -14.91
C PHE A 25 -7.75 5.23 -16.11
N LYS A 26 -7.84 4.13 -16.83
CA LYS A 26 -8.71 3.96 -18.00
C LYS A 26 -9.87 3.04 -17.65
N ILE A 27 -11.07 3.39 -18.10
CA ILE A 27 -12.22 2.50 -18.03
C ILE A 27 -12.15 1.49 -19.18
N LEU A 28 -12.05 0.20 -18.83
CA LEU A 28 -11.93 -0.87 -19.81
C LEU A 28 -13.28 -1.44 -20.21
N LYS A 29 -14.19 -1.61 -19.23
CA LYS A 29 -15.49 -2.21 -19.46
C LYS A 29 -16.50 -1.72 -18.44
N TYR A 30 -17.72 -1.49 -18.89
CA TYR A 30 -18.85 -1.17 -18.04
C TYR A 30 -19.84 -2.33 -18.06
N ASN A 31 -19.96 -3.06 -16.95
CA ASN A 31 -20.98 -4.11 -16.81
C ASN A 31 -22.27 -3.54 -16.17
N ASP A 32 -22.12 -2.87 -15.03
CA ASP A 32 -23.17 -2.12 -14.34
C ASP A 32 -22.56 -1.07 -13.38
N LYS A 33 -23.40 -0.34 -12.64
CA LYS A 33 -22.96 0.71 -11.69
C LYS A 33 -22.06 0.22 -10.56
N THR A 34 -22.11 -1.06 -10.25
CA THR A 34 -21.30 -1.68 -9.18
C THR A 34 -20.08 -2.41 -9.72
N ASN A 35 -20.02 -2.65 -11.02
CA ASN A 35 -19.01 -3.46 -11.69
C ASN A 35 -18.50 -2.77 -12.93
N VAL A 36 -17.51 -1.91 -12.77
CA VAL A 36 -16.79 -1.21 -13.84
C VAL A 36 -15.31 -1.62 -13.78
N GLU A 37 -14.82 -2.22 -14.85
CA GLU A 37 -13.42 -2.64 -14.96
C GLU A 37 -12.55 -1.45 -15.34
N ILE A 38 -11.51 -1.21 -14.55
CA ILE A 38 -10.55 -0.12 -14.74
C ILE A 38 -9.12 -0.62 -14.70
N GLN A 39 -8.21 0.14 -15.29
CA GLN A 39 -6.77 -0.13 -15.25
C GLN A 39 -6.00 1.17 -14.99
N PHE A 40 -5.13 1.18 -13.99
CA PHE A 40 -4.24 2.30 -13.72
C PHE A 40 -3.12 2.35 -14.76
N LEU A 41 -2.87 3.54 -15.30
CA LEU A 41 -1.92 3.71 -16.41
C LEU A 41 -0.48 3.58 -15.98
N LYS A 42 -0.15 4.04 -14.76
CA LYS A 42 1.23 4.03 -14.26
C LYS A 42 1.74 2.62 -13.92
N THR A 43 0.91 1.80 -13.29
CA THR A 43 1.31 0.47 -12.78
C THR A 43 0.76 -0.68 -13.63
N GLY A 44 -0.27 -0.43 -14.43
CA GLY A 44 -0.99 -1.48 -15.15
C GLY A 44 -1.97 -2.27 -14.27
N PHE A 45 -2.13 -1.89 -12.99
CA PHE A 45 -3.04 -2.59 -12.09
C PHE A 45 -4.49 -2.46 -12.54
N GLY A 46 -5.13 -3.62 -12.77
CA GLY A 46 -6.54 -3.71 -13.12
C GLY A 46 -7.40 -4.11 -11.93
N THR A 47 -8.55 -3.49 -11.79
CA THR A 47 -9.51 -3.82 -10.73
C THR A 47 -10.92 -3.47 -11.16
N VAL A 48 -11.88 -3.85 -10.34
CA VAL A 48 -13.30 -3.49 -10.49
C VAL A 48 -13.66 -2.43 -9.45
N ALA A 49 -14.34 -1.38 -9.90
CA ALA A 49 -14.78 -0.29 -9.04
C ALA A 49 -16.24 0.05 -9.25
N ARG A 50 -16.85 0.67 -8.26
CA ARG A 50 -18.20 1.23 -8.37
C ARG A 50 -18.14 2.56 -9.12
N LEU A 51 -19.13 2.81 -9.96
CA LEU A 51 -19.21 4.05 -10.75
C LEU A 51 -19.15 5.32 -9.88
N GLY A 52 -19.78 5.30 -8.71
CA GLY A 52 -19.71 6.43 -7.77
C GLY A 52 -18.28 6.75 -7.32
N ASN A 53 -17.50 5.73 -6.99
CA ASN A 53 -16.09 5.89 -6.61
C ASN A 53 -15.24 6.41 -7.78
N ILE A 54 -15.54 5.95 -9.00
CA ILE A 54 -14.88 6.44 -10.22
C ILE A 54 -15.17 7.93 -10.42
N LYS A 55 -16.44 8.33 -10.32
CA LYS A 55 -16.86 9.74 -10.45
C LYS A 55 -16.19 10.64 -9.40
N ASN A 56 -16.05 10.16 -8.18
CA ASN A 56 -15.44 10.90 -7.08
C ASN A 56 -13.92 10.83 -7.06
N GLY A 57 -13.29 10.03 -7.94
CA GLY A 57 -11.84 9.80 -7.93
C GLY A 57 -11.34 9.04 -6.69
N GLU A 58 -12.20 8.22 -6.08
CA GLU A 58 -11.92 7.48 -4.85
C GLU A 58 -11.40 6.06 -5.08
N VAL A 59 -11.08 5.72 -6.30
CA VAL A 59 -10.41 4.47 -6.64
C VAL A 59 -8.93 4.55 -6.30
N LYS A 60 -8.37 3.44 -5.80
CA LYS A 60 -6.98 3.38 -5.33
C LYS A 60 -6.21 2.29 -6.06
N ASP A 61 -4.96 2.61 -6.36
CA ASP A 61 -3.97 1.66 -6.84
C ASP A 61 -3.08 1.23 -5.66
N PRO A 62 -3.14 -0.04 -5.24
CA PRO A 62 -2.33 -0.52 -4.12
C PRO A 62 -0.83 -0.59 -4.44
N TYR A 63 -0.43 -0.46 -5.70
CA TYR A 63 0.97 -0.51 -6.14
C TYR A 63 1.65 0.85 -6.22
N VAL A 64 0.98 1.93 -5.82
CA VAL A 64 1.65 3.22 -5.61
C VAL A 64 1.99 3.42 -4.13
N PRO A 65 3.11 4.13 -3.81
CA PRO A 65 3.45 4.44 -2.43
C PRO A 65 2.32 5.18 -1.71
N SER A 66 1.93 4.70 -0.52
CA SER A 66 0.83 5.28 0.26
C SER A 66 1.14 5.36 1.76
N VAL A 67 1.67 4.30 2.36
CA VAL A 67 1.93 4.25 3.81
C VAL A 67 3.17 5.08 4.15
N PHE A 68 2.98 6.17 4.90
CA PHE A 68 3.99 7.19 5.18
C PHE A 68 4.68 7.76 3.92
N GLY A 69 3.98 7.75 2.77
CA GLY A 69 4.49 8.21 1.49
C GLY A 69 5.53 7.29 0.83
N ILE A 70 5.88 6.17 1.44
CA ILE A 70 6.96 5.25 1.03
C ILE A 70 6.47 3.84 0.79
N GLY A 71 5.64 3.31 1.70
CA GLY A 71 5.23 1.91 1.68
C GLY A 71 4.21 1.59 0.58
N VAL A 72 4.45 0.52 -0.15
CA VAL A 72 3.57 -0.02 -1.20
C VAL A 72 2.84 -1.24 -0.67
N LEU A 73 1.51 -1.16 -0.58
CA LEU A 73 0.68 -2.24 -0.03
C LEU A 73 0.63 -3.48 -0.94
N GLY A 74 0.43 -3.27 -2.24
CA GLY A 74 0.10 -4.35 -3.15
C GLY A 74 -1.32 -4.91 -2.93
N ALA A 75 -1.71 -5.89 -3.73
CA ALA A 75 -3.04 -6.51 -3.69
C ALA A 75 -3.03 -7.99 -3.29
N LYS A 76 -1.85 -8.59 -3.09
CA LYS A 76 -1.68 -10.03 -2.89
C LYS A 76 -2.09 -10.51 -1.50
N TYR A 77 -1.75 -9.75 -0.45
CA TYR A 77 -1.99 -10.16 0.93
C TYR A 77 -2.91 -9.20 1.67
N PRO A 78 -3.81 -9.72 2.54
CA PRO A 78 -4.68 -8.88 3.34
C PRO A 78 -3.88 -8.16 4.43
N THR A 79 -4.27 -6.93 4.73
CA THR A 79 -3.73 -6.18 5.87
C THR A 79 -4.52 -6.44 7.15
N ARG A 80 -5.75 -6.93 7.01
CA ARG A 80 -6.66 -7.28 8.11
C ARG A 80 -7.40 -8.58 7.82
N ILE A 81 -7.67 -9.33 8.88
CA ILE A 81 -8.55 -10.50 8.87
C ILE A 81 -9.58 -10.29 9.98
N ASN A 82 -10.88 -10.36 9.65
CA ASN A 82 -11.97 -10.08 10.60
C ASN A 82 -11.79 -8.73 11.34
N SER A 83 -11.43 -7.67 10.59
CA SER A 83 -11.19 -6.32 11.10
C SER A 83 -9.95 -6.17 12.01
N VAL A 84 -9.22 -7.23 12.27
CA VAL A 84 -7.97 -7.21 13.06
C VAL A 84 -6.76 -7.14 12.12
N LYS A 85 -5.81 -6.27 12.42
CA LYS A 85 -4.54 -6.19 11.67
C LYS A 85 -3.79 -7.51 11.75
N THR A 86 -3.28 -7.98 10.60
CA THR A 86 -2.36 -9.10 10.60
C THR A 86 -1.06 -8.74 11.33
N LYS A 87 -0.37 -9.73 11.89
CA LYS A 87 0.91 -9.51 12.56
C LYS A 87 1.95 -8.91 11.60
N GLN A 88 2.02 -9.44 10.39
CA GLN A 88 2.90 -8.95 9.33
C GLN A 88 2.64 -7.48 9.03
N TYR A 89 1.38 -7.09 8.84
CA TYR A 89 1.02 -5.71 8.55
C TYR A 89 1.34 -4.76 9.71
N GLY A 90 1.04 -5.18 10.94
CA GLY A 90 1.37 -4.39 12.13
C GLY A 90 2.86 -4.13 12.26
N LEU A 91 3.71 -5.14 12.09
CA LEU A 91 5.17 -5.01 12.10
C LEU A 91 5.67 -4.09 10.99
N TRP A 92 5.15 -4.26 9.78
CA TRP A 92 5.54 -3.47 8.61
C TRP A 92 5.19 -1.98 8.78
N VAL A 93 3.98 -1.66 9.21
CA VAL A 93 3.56 -0.28 9.45
C VAL A 93 4.38 0.35 10.57
N ASN A 94 4.66 -0.37 11.65
CA ASN A 94 5.48 0.13 12.75
C ASN A 94 6.93 0.39 12.32
N MET A 95 7.50 -0.46 11.50
CA MET A 95 8.82 -0.26 10.90
C MET A 95 8.87 1.01 10.07
N LEU A 96 7.91 1.20 9.14
CA LEU A 96 7.82 2.42 8.33
C LEU A 96 7.58 3.67 9.17
N LYS A 97 6.73 3.58 10.19
CA LYS A 97 6.47 4.67 11.14
C LYS A 97 7.75 5.13 11.83
N ARG A 98 8.57 4.20 12.32
CA ARG A 98 9.84 4.53 12.98
C ARG A 98 10.79 5.28 12.07
N CYS A 99 10.86 4.88 10.80
CA CYS A 99 11.81 5.45 9.84
C CYS A 99 11.29 6.72 9.15
N TYR A 100 9.98 6.87 8.95
CA TYR A 100 9.42 7.89 8.05
C TYR A 100 8.34 8.79 8.67
N SER A 101 7.96 8.60 9.93
CA SER A 101 7.06 9.50 10.64
C SER A 101 7.84 10.60 11.37
N ASP A 102 7.72 11.84 10.94
CA ASP A 102 8.37 12.99 11.57
C ASP A 102 7.95 13.16 13.04
N THR A 103 6.66 12.96 13.32
CA THR A 103 6.13 13.01 14.69
C THR A 103 6.76 11.95 15.60
N TYR A 104 6.95 10.74 15.08
CA TYR A 104 7.58 9.66 15.83
C TYR A 104 9.07 9.93 16.07
N LYS A 105 9.79 10.37 15.04
CA LYS A 105 11.23 10.70 15.13
C LYS A 105 11.52 11.80 16.12
N LYS A 106 10.68 12.83 16.20
CA LYS A 106 10.81 13.91 17.20
C LYS A 106 10.76 13.39 18.63
N LYS A 107 9.93 12.37 18.89
CA LYS A 107 9.83 11.72 20.21
C LYS A 107 10.91 10.66 20.45
N HIS A 108 11.49 10.13 19.38
CA HIS A 108 12.48 9.05 19.39
C HIS A 108 13.66 9.37 18.49
N PRO A 109 14.57 10.28 18.89
CA PRO A 109 15.68 10.76 18.05
C PRO A 109 16.61 9.67 17.54
N THR A 110 16.67 8.51 18.20
CA THR A 110 17.47 7.35 17.77
C THR A 110 17.08 6.81 16.38
N TYR A 111 15.87 7.13 15.92
CA TYR A 111 15.36 6.73 14.60
C TYR A 111 15.53 7.81 13.52
N GLU A 112 16.19 8.92 13.80
CA GLU A 112 16.30 10.06 12.88
C GLU A 112 16.84 9.65 11.50
N TYR A 113 17.84 8.80 11.45
CA TYR A 113 18.47 8.35 10.21
C TYR A 113 18.10 6.92 9.82
N CYS A 114 17.06 6.37 10.42
CA CYS A 114 16.60 5.02 10.05
C CYS A 114 15.96 5.00 8.67
N THR A 115 16.28 3.97 7.92
CA THR A 115 15.72 3.69 6.60
C THR A 115 15.29 2.23 6.50
N VAL A 116 14.54 1.94 5.46
CA VAL A 116 14.04 0.59 5.14
C VAL A 116 14.61 0.21 3.78
N SER A 117 15.06 -1.05 3.62
CA SER A 117 15.52 -1.56 2.33
C SER A 117 14.45 -1.42 1.24
N GLU A 118 14.86 -1.36 -0.02
CA GLU A 118 13.90 -1.25 -1.13
C GLU A 118 12.87 -2.38 -1.12
N ASN A 119 13.30 -3.62 -0.83
CA ASN A 119 12.40 -4.77 -0.76
C ASN A 119 11.37 -4.62 0.38
N PHE A 120 11.79 -4.15 1.55
CA PHE A 120 10.91 -3.98 2.70
C PHE A 120 9.93 -2.80 2.59
N LYS A 121 10.10 -1.92 1.62
CA LYS A 121 9.09 -0.91 1.27
C LYS A 121 7.84 -1.53 0.66
N HIS A 122 7.91 -2.77 0.17
CA HIS A 122 6.80 -3.53 -0.39
C HIS A 122 6.23 -4.50 0.63
N TYR A 123 4.97 -4.30 1.03
CA TYR A 123 4.31 -5.16 2.00
C TYR A 123 4.23 -6.62 1.54
N GLU A 124 4.00 -6.87 0.27
CA GLU A 124 3.96 -8.24 -0.28
C GLU A 124 5.27 -9.00 -0.02
N TYR A 125 6.41 -8.36 -0.28
CA TYR A 125 7.72 -8.93 0.00
C TYR A 125 7.96 -9.13 1.50
N PHE A 126 7.65 -8.12 2.32
CA PHE A 126 7.80 -8.19 3.78
C PHE A 126 6.93 -9.28 4.40
N HIS A 127 5.70 -9.44 3.91
CA HIS A 127 4.78 -10.49 4.35
C HIS A 127 5.36 -11.89 4.10
N GLU A 128 5.87 -12.15 2.91
CA GLU A 128 6.50 -13.42 2.54
C GLU A 128 7.76 -13.66 3.39
N TRP A 129 8.61 -12.65 3.52
CA TRP A 129 9.81 -12.71 4.36
C TRP A 129 9.48 -13.05 5.82
N CYS A 130 8.47 -12.46 6.41
CA CYS A 130 8.03 -12.78 7.77
C CYS A 130 7.69 -14.26 7.92
N ASN A 131 6.96 -14.82 6.97
CA ASN A 131 6.51 -16.22 7.02
C ASN A 131 7.67 -17.22 6.90
N GLU A 132 8.80 -16.80 6.35
CA GLU A 132 10.02 -17.61 6.25
C GLU A 132 10.88 -17.56 7.52
N GLN A 133 10.61 -16.63 8.43
CA GLN A 133 11.42 -16.48 9.65
C GLN A 133 11.08 -17.55 10.69
N VAL A 134 12.12 -18.12 11.27
CA VAL A 134 11.98 -19.11 12.34
C VAL A 134 11.30 -18.47 13.57
N GLY A 135 10.26 -19.13 14.06
CA GLY A 135 9.51 -18.68 15.22
C GLY A 135 8.56 -17.51 14.98
N PHE A 136 8.39 -17.06 13.75
CA PHE A 136 7.40 -16.02 13.45
C PHE A 136 5.99 -16.47 13.90
N GLY A 137 5.29 -15.61 14.62
CA GLY A 137 4.00 -15.92 15.23
C GLY A 137 4.09 -16.37 16.68
N ASN A 138 5.26 -16.78 17.16
CA ASN A 138 5.46 -17.11 18.58
C ASN A 138 5.40 -15.84 19.43
N GLU A 139 5.03 -16.03 20.70
CA GLU A 139 5.05 -14.95 21.69
C GLU A 139 6.48 -14.40 21.83
N GLY A 140 6.61 -13.08 21.90
CA GLY A 140 7.90 -12.40 22.05
C GLY A 140 8.70 -12.21 20.77
N TRP A 141 8.27 -12.78 19.63
CA TRP A 141 8.94 -12.52 18.35
C TRP A 141 8.74 -11.05 17.92
N HIS A 142 9.82 -10.36 17.61
CA HIS A 142 9.80 -8.98 17.16
C HIS A 142 10.88 -8.72 16.10
N LEU A 143 10.67 -7.67 15.31
CA LEU A 143 11.62 -7.22 14.31
C LEU A 143 12.64 -6.29 14.96
N ASP A 144 13.91 -6.65 14.88
CA ASP A 144 15.01 -5.85 15.40
C ASP A 144 16.06 -5.58 14.32
N LYS A 145 16.34 -4.31 14.05
CA LYS A 145 17.40 -3.88 13.12
C LYS A 145 18.80 -4.02 13.71
N ASP A 146 18.91 -4.06 15.04
CA ASP A 146 20.18 -4.02 15.76
C ASP A 146 20.69 -5.41 16.16
N LEU A 147 19.96 -6.48 15.83
CA LEU A 147 20.27 -7.83 16.29
C LEU A 147 21.69 -8.30 15.90
N LEU A 148 22.10 -8.02 14.66
CA LEU A 148 23.39 -8.44 14.13
C LEU A 148 24.46 -7.34 14.19
N VAL A 149 24.06 -6.08 14.03
CA VAL A 149 24.96 -4.93 14.00
C VAL A 149 24.38 -3.83 14.90
N LYS A 150 24.99 -3.62 16.05
CA LYS A 150 24.61 -2.56 17.00
C LYS A 150 24.71 -1.19 16.32
N GLY A 151 23.67 -0.38 16.45
CA GLY A 151 23.61 0.95 15.82
C GLY A 151 23.25 0.92 14.35
N ASN A 152 22.85 -0.23 13.81
CA ASN A 152 22.33 -0.31 12.42
C ASN A 152 21.13 0.63 12.25
N LYS A 153 21.12 1.35 11.15
CA LYS A 153 20.06 2.30 10.79
C LYS A 153 19.16 1.82 9.65
N VAL A 154 19.33 0.59 9.20
CA VAL A 154 18.59 0.01 8.07
C VAL A 154 17.80 -1.21 8.52
N TYR A 155 16.49 -1.18 8.33
CA TYR A 155 15.67 -2.40 8.37
C TYR A 155 15.78 -3.11 7.01
N SER A 156 16.29 -4.31 7.03
CA SER A 156 16.52 -5.14 5.83
C SER A 156 16.39 -6.62 6.14
N GLU A 157 16.39 -7.41 5.08
CA GLU A 157 16.33 -8.87 5.13
C GLU A 157 17.62 -9.54 5.63
N SER A 158 18.70 -8.81 5.69
CA SER A 158 20.00 -9.30 6.17
C SER A 158 20.43 -8.63 7.46
#